data_bfe1cc6879dc9d877bc6eb38947f33a7
#
_entry.id   bfe1cc6879dc9d877bc6eb38947f33a7
#
_cell.length_a   1.000
_cell.length_b   1.000
_cell.length_c   1.000
_cell.angle_alpha   90.00
_cell.angle_beta   90.00
_cell.angle_gamma   90.00
#
_symmetry.space_group_name_H-M   'P 1'
#
loop_
_entity.id
_entity.type
_entity.pdbx_description
1 polymer ?
#
loop_
_entity_poly.entity_id
_entity_poly.type
_entity_poly.pdbx_seq_one_letter_code
_entity_poly.pdbx_strand_id
1 'polypeptide(L)'
;MDLQQGLIPCFFLAMKKFQKDLIDWYIHNHRPLEFRLKKDPYEIWISEIMAQQTRIEAMLPYFKRWIQQLPDIESVAKCDDEKLNKLWQGLGYYSRCKNIKKCAIECVEKYNGKLPCTKEELLKLPGIGPYTAGAIASIANGQRVSAVDGNVIRVFSRLYNIFEDVTKTSVKKQIEKLVDESLPSKEEISYYNQAIMELGALICIPKNPRCELCPVKKYCDAKDPGSLPYKAKKKARKIEYKHLYILVHKYKVHVVKRADTGLLAGLYGFDETKPEHIIESIELKPYIHIFSHVEWHMDATLCI
;
A
#
# COMPACT_ATOMS: atom_id res chain seq x y z
N MET A 1 22.22 40.98 18.99
CA MET A 1 22.60 40.64 17.60
C MET A 1 22.17 39.22 17.38
N ASP A 2 21.12 39.07 16.56
CA ASP A 2 20.32 37.87 16.43
C ASP A 2 21.05 36.73 15.69
N LEU A 3 21.45 35.73 16.41
CA LEU A 3 22.00 34.46 15.87
C LEU A 3 20.97 33.65 15.03
N GLN A 4 19.70 34.05 15.05
CA GLN A 4 18.64 33.37 14.28
C GLN A 4 18.57 33.77 12.81
N GLN A 5 19.05 34.97 12.44
CA GLN A 5 19.00 35.45 11.04
C GLN A 5 20.02 34.78 10.12
N GLY A 6 21.10 34.19 10.63
CA GLY A 6 22.11 33.49 9.84
C GLY A 6 21.86 32.03 9.55
N LEU A 7 21.03 31.34 10.36
CA LEU A 7 20.75 29.89 10.24
C LEU A 7 19.69 29.56 9.17
N ILE A 8 18.72 30.46 8.98
CA ILE A 8 17.60 30.24 8.03
C ILE A 8 18.09 30.15 6.57
N PRO A 9 18.95 31.04 6.05
CA PRO A 9 19.45 30.94 4.67
C PRO A 9 20.25 29.65 4.42
N CYS A 10 21.05 29.20 5.40
CA CYS A 10 21.89 28.02 5.28
C CYS A 10 21.05 26.72 5.24
N PHE A 11 19.99 26.64 6.04
CA PHE A 11 19.05 25.53 6.05
C PHE A 11 18.28 25.44 4.72
N PHE A 12 17.77 26.56 4.22
CA PHE A 12 17.08 26.61 2.92
C PHE A 12 17.99 26.21 1.75
N LEU A 13 19.24 26.61 1.77
CA LEU A 13 20.21 26.27 0.73
C LEU A 13 20.56 24.78 0.78
N ALA A 14 20.73 24.21 1.96
CA ALA A 14 20.96 22.77 2.17
C ALA A 14 19.77 21.94 1.70
N MET A 15 18.54 22.38 2.03
CA MET A 15 17.32 21.71 1.60
C MET A 15 17.14 21.72 0.09
N LYS A 16 17.37 22.82 -0.59
CA LYS A 16 17.35 22.90 -2.07
C LYS A 16 18.38 21.98 -2.71
N LYS A 17 19.57 21.86 -2.13
CA LYS A 17 20.59 20.91 -2.62
C LYS A 17 20.15 19.46 -2.42
N PHE A 18 19.58 19.13 -1.26
CA PHE A 18 19.02 17.81 -0.99
C PHE A 18 17.94 17.42 -2.02
N GLN A 19 16.97 18.33 -2.27
CA GLN A 19 15.91 18.13 -3.25
C GLN A 19 16.50 17.87 -4.65
N LYS A 20 17.45 18.72 -5.07
CA LYS A 20 18.10 18.61 -6.38
C LYS A 20 18.83 17.25 -6.52
N ASP A 21 19.71 16.90 -5.57
CA ASP A 21 20.48 15.66 -5.64
C ASP A 21 19.58 14.42 -5.69
N LEU A 22 18.47 14.45 -4.95
CA LEU A 22 17.50 13.36 -4.92
C LEU A 22 16.73 13.24 -6.24
N ILE A 23 16.26 14.37 -6.79
CA ILE A 23 15.51 14.40 -8.05
C ILE A 23 16.42 14.04 -9.24
N ASP A 24 17.63 14.57 -9.30
CA ASP A 24 18.60 14.25 -10.34
C ASP A 24 18.92 12.73 -10.33
N TRP A 25 19.12 12.16 -9.15
CA TRP A 25 19.29 10.71 -9.05
C TRP A 25 18.07 9.95 -9.56
N TYR A 26 16.86 10.34 -9.16
CA TYR A 26 15.63 9.68 -9.58
C TYR A 26 15.46 9.69 -11.10
N ILE A 27 15.68 10.80 -11.74
CA ILE A 27 15.54 10.95 -13.20
C ILE A 27 16.39 9.90 -13.94
N HIS A 28 17.59 9.60 -13.44
CA HIS A 28 18.53 8.68 -14.10
C HIS A 28 18.44 7.23 -13.64
N ASN A 29 17.80 6.94 -12.49
CA ASN A 29 17.88 5.63 -11.83
C ASN A 29 16.53 4.99 -11.50
N HIS A 30 15.40 5.64 -11.77
CA HIS A 30 14.09 5.10 -11.45
C HIS A 30 13.75 3.87 -12.30
N ARG A 31 12.97 2.97 -11.73
CA ARG A 31 12.39 1.85 -12.49
C ARG A 31 11.39 2.36 -13.52
N PRO A 32 11.40 1.84 -14.77
CA PRO A 32 10.47 2.28 -15.82
C PRO A 32 9.06 1.70 -15.59
N LEU A 33 8.35 2.22 -14.58
CA LEU A 33 7.01 1.78 -14.23
C LEU A 33 5.98 2.57 -15.05
N GLU A 34 5.25 1.90 -15.94
CA GLU A 34 4.32 2.53 -16.90
C GLU A 34 3.32 3.50 -16.23
N PHE A 35 2.73 3.10 -15.10
CA PHE A 35 1.77 3.93 -14.35
C PHE A 35 2.36 5.20 -13.74
N ARG A 36 3.69 5.31 -13.66
CA ARG A 36 4.38 6.54 -13.20
C ARG A 36 4.76 7.45 -14.35
N LEU A 37 4.98 6.88 -15.53
CA LEU A 37 5.38 7.64 -16.72
C LEU A 37 4.22 8.44 -17.32
N LYS A 38 3.02 7.84 -17.37
CA LYS A 38 1.83 8.43 -17.97
C LYS A 38 1.17 9.53 -17.14
N LYS A 39 1.42 9.58 -15.82
CA LYS A 39 0.77 10.49 -14.86
C LYS A 39 -0.77 10.46 -14.90
N ASP A 40 -1.36 9.36 -15.35
CA ASP A 40 -2.79 9.17 -15.35
C ASP A 40 -3.31 8.94 -13.92
N PRO A 41 -4.25 9.74 -13.40
CA PRO A 41 -4.75 9.62 -12.03
C PRO A 41 -5.37 8.26 -11.72
N TYR A 42 -6.06 7.66 -12.70
CA TYR A 42 -6.67 6.35 -12.54
C TYR A 42 -5.62 5.25 -12.44
N GLU A 43 -4.65 5.21 -13.36
CA GLU A 43 -3.56 4.23 -13.34
C GLU A 43 -2.72 4.35 -12.05
N ILE A 44 -2.43 5.58 -11.60
CA ILE A 44 -1.72 5.84 -10.33
C ILE A 44 -2.55 5.30 -9.16
N TRP A 45 -3.83 5.63 -9.08
CA TRP A 45 -4.71 5.15 -8.01
C TRP A 45 -4.72 3.63 -7.91
N ILE A 46 -4.99 2.93 -9.04
CA ILE A 46 -5.05 1.46 -9.06
C ILE A 46 -3.70 0.85 -8.66
N SER A 47 -2.60 1.37 -9.22
CA SER A 47 -1.26 0.87 -8.89
C SER A 47 -0.92 1.06 -7.41
N GLU A 48 -1.23 2.22 -6.82
CA GLU A 48 -0.96 2.50 -5.41
C GLU A 48 -1.80 1.62 -4.47
N ILE A 49 -3.07 1.35 -4.81
CA ILE A 49 -3.88 0.40 -4.04
C ILE A 49 -3.36 -1.03 -4.18
N MET A 50 -2.97 -1.47 -5.37
CA MET A 50 -2.43 -2.81 -5.58
C MET A 50 -1.07 -3.00 -4.88
N ALA A 51 -0.22 -1.98 -4.85
CA ALA A 51 1.09 -2.01 -4.21
C ALA A 51 1.02 -2.03 -2.67
N GLN A 52 -0.14 -1.73 -2.05
CA GLN A 52 -0.28 -1.84 -0.60
C GLN A 52 0.00 -3.27 -0.14
N GLN A 53 1.08 -3.46 0.64
CA GLN A 53 1.54 -4.75 1.16
C GLN A 53 1.86 -5.81 0.09
N THR A 54 2.03 -5.39 -1.17
CA THR A 54 2.41 -6.25 -2.29
C THR A 54 3.64 -5.67 -2.97
N ARG A 55 4.62 -6.50 -3.30
CA ARG A 55 5.82 -6.06 -4.03
C ARG A 55 5.44 -5.64 -5.44
N ILE A 56 6.10 -4.62 -5.96
CA ILE A 56 5.83 -4.08 -7.31
C ILE A 56 5.89 -5.18 -8.38
N GLU A 57 6.94 -5.99 -8.36
CA GLU A 57 7.14 -7.08 -9.34
C GLU A 57 5.99 -8.10 -9.31
N ALA A 58 5.48 -8.39 -8.10
CA ALA A 58 4.37 -9.34 -7.93
C ALA A 58 3.02 -8.74 -8.38
N MET A 59 2.83 -7.42 -8.25
CA MET A 59 1.56 -6.78 -8.61
C MET A 59 1.46 -6.39 -10.09
N LEU A 60 2.57 -6.19 -10.80
CA LEU A 60 2.58 -5.73 -12.19
C LEU A 60 1.72 -6.58 -13.15
N PRO A 61 1.72 -7.93 -13.09
CA PRO A 61 0.85 -8.75 -13.95
C PRO A 61 -0.64 -8.49 -13.69
N TYR A 62 -1.01 -8.24 -12.41
CA TYR A 62 -2.39 -7.93 -12.04
C TYR A 62 -2.78 -6.54 -12.52
N PHE A 63 -1.90 -5.56 -12.36
CA PHE A 63 -2.12 -4.20 -12.85
C PHE A 63 -2.35 -4.18 -14.36
N LYS A 64 -1.47 -4.80 -15.15
CA LYS A 64 -1.62 -4.88 -16.62
C LYS A 64 -2.95 -5.50 -17.02
N ARG A 65 -3.31 -6.64 -16.43
CA ARG A 65 -4.58 -7.31 -16.69
C ARG A 65 -5.78 -6.45 -16.29
N TRP A 66 -5.69 -5.74 -15.15
CA TRP A 66 -6.74 -4.85 -14.67
C TRP A 66 -6.97 -3.69 -15.62
N ILE A 67 -5.93 -2.95 -16.01
CA ILE A 67 -6.04 -1.81 -16.92
C ILE A 67 -6.56 -2.24 -18.31
N GLN A 68 -6.15 -3.42 -18.80
CA GLN A 68 -6.65 -3.96 -20.04
C GLN A 68 -8.16 -4.28 -20.01
N GLN A 69 -8.67 -4.79 -18.90
CA GLN A 69 -10.06 -5.22 -18.73
C GLN A 69 -10.98 -4.09 -18.23
N LEU A 70 -10.42 -3.15 -17.51
CA LEU A 70 -11.10 -2.04 -16.84
C LEU A 70 -10.26 -0.77 -17.07
N PRO A 71 -10.35 -0.17 -18.25
CA PRO A 71 -9.46 0.92 -18.67
C PRO A 71 -9.73 2.26 -17.96
N ASP A 72 -10.88 2.41 -17.30
CA ASP A 72 -11.31 3.65 -16.66
C ASP A 72 -12.19 3.41 -15.42
N ILE A 73 -12.52 4.49 -14.75
CA ILE A 73 -13.35 4.48 -13.52
C ILE A 73 -14.76 3.97 -13.80
N GLU A 74 -15.34 4.32 -14.94
CA GLU A 74 -16.69 3.91 -15.30
C GLU A 74 -16.79 2.40 -15.51
N SER A 75 -15.79 1.79 -16.16
CA SER A 75 -15.71 0.35 -16.35
C SER A 75 -15.62 -0.40 -15.02
N VAL A 76 -14.88 0.14 -14.04
CA VAL A 76 -14.83 -0.40 -12.69
C VAL A 76 -16.18 -0.28 -12.00
N ALA A 77 -16.83 0.87 -12.08
CA ALA A 77 -18.13 1.10 -11.43
C ALA A 77 -19.23 0.17 -11.96
N LYS A 78 -19.21 -0.11 -13.28
CA LYS A 78 -20.18 -0.99 -13.97
C LYS A 78 -19.85 -2.48 -13.86
N CYS A 79 -18.61 -2.84 -13.51
CA CYS A 79 -18.18 -4.24 -13.45
C CYS A 79 -18.90 -4.99 -12.32
N ASP A 80 -19.27 -6.25 -12.54
CA ASP A 80 -19.82 -7.11 -11.49
C ASP A 80 -18.74 -7.52 -10.45
N ASP A 81 -19.19 -7.88 -9.26
CA ASP A 81 -18.30 -8.19 -8.14
C ASP A 81 -17.51 -9.48 -8.36
N GLU A 82 -18.07 -10.46 -9.08
CA GLU A 82 -17.38 -11.72 -9.38
C GLU A 82 -16.19 -11.48 -10.30
N LYS A 83 -16.39 -10.72 -11.38
CA LYS A 83 -15.32 -10.36 -12.30
C LYS A 83 -14.23 -9.53 -11.61
N LEU A 84 -14.61 -8.55 -10.78
CA LEU A 84 -13.66 -7.78 -9.98
C LEU A 84 -12.84 -8.66 -9.06
N ASN A 85 -13.48 -9.55 -8.31
CA ASN A 85 -12.82 -10.48 -7.40
C ASN A 85 -11.88 -11.44 -8.15
N LYS A 86 -12.27 -11.90 -9.35
CA LYS A 86 -11.45 -12.75 -10.21
C LYS A 86 -10.20 -12.03 -10.72
N LEU A 87 -10.33 -10.76 -11.12
CA LEU A 87 -9.19 -9.92 -11.52
C LEU A 87 -8.22 -9.65 -10.36
N TRP A 88 -8.75 -9.59 -9.12
CA TRP A 88 -7.99 -9.35 -7.90
C TRP A 88 -7.41 -10.60 -7.27
N GLN A 89 -7.87 -11.79 -7.69
CA GLN A 89 -7.51 -13.07 -7.10
C GLN A 89 -6.00 -13.30 -7.06
N GLY A 90 -5.45 -13.51 -5.86
CA GLY A 90 -4.02 -13.69 -5.60
C GLY A 90 -3.33 -12.47 -4.97
N LEU A 91 -3.90 -11.26 -5.05
CA LEU A 91 -3.35 -10.08 -4.37
C LEU A 91 -3.64 -10.04 -2.86
N GLY A 92 -4.68 -10.75 -2.41
CA GLY A 92 -5.15 -10.72 -1.02
C GLY A 92 -5.78 -9.38 -0.61
N TYR A 93 -6.18 -9.28 0.67
CA TYR A 93 -6.82 -8.05 1.21
C TYR A 93 -7.96 -7.55 0.31
N TYR A 94 -8.96 -8.38 0.06
CA TYR A 94 -10.08 -8.12 -0.86
C TYR A 94 -10.92 -6.89 -0.50
N SER A 95 -10.83 -6.40 0.74
CA SER A 95 -11.43 -5.11 1.11
C SER A 95 -10.92 -3.94 0.27
N ARG A 96 -9.68 -4.02 -0.25
CA ARG A 96 -9.12 -3.03 -1.19
C ARG A 96 -9.92 -3.02 -2.49
N CYS A 97 -10.18 -4.20 -3.08
CA CYS A 97 -10.98 -4.33 -4.29
C CYS A 97 -12.41 -3.81 -4.11
N LYS A 98 -13.06 -4.19 -3.00
CA LYS A 98 -14.39 -3.64 -2.63
C LYS A 98 -14.38 -2.12 -2.53
N ASN A 99 -13.35 -1.54 -1.91
CA ASN A 99 -13.24 -0.09 -1.78
C ASN A 99 -12.96 0.59 -3.12
N ILE A 100 -12.17 0.00 -4.02
CA ILE A 100 -11.98 0.51 -5.39
C ILE A 100 -13.33 0.62 -6.08
N LYS A 101 -14.18 -0.41 -6.02
CA LYS A 101 -15.51 -0.36 -6.63
C LYS A 101 -16.39 0.74 -6.04
N LYS A 102 -16.47 0.82 -4.71
CA LYS A 102 -17.24 1.88 -4.04
C LYS A 102 -16.76 3.27 -4.42
N CYS A 103 -15.45 3.48 -4.45
CA CYS A 103 -14.82 4.72 -4.87
C CYS A 103 -15.16 5.05 -6.34
N ALA A 104 -15.09 4.07 -7.25
CA ALA A 104 -15.41 4.25 -8.65
C ALA A 104 -16.89 4.67 -8.85
N ILE A 105 -17.83 4.03 -8.14
CA ILE A 105 -19.24 4.40 -8.17
C ILE A 105 -19.42 5.85 -7.70
N GLU A 106 -18.81 6.22 -6.58
CA GLU A 106 -18.90 7.59 -6.05
C GLU A 106 -18.27 8.62 -7.00
N CYS A 107 -17.18 8.27 -7.68
CA CYS A 107 -16.59 9.12 -8.71
C CYS A 107 -17.52 9.32 -9.90
N VAL A 108 -18.24 8.29 -10.35
CA VAL A 108 -19.23 8.41 -11.43
C VAL A 108 -20.39 9.31 -10.98
N GLU A 109 -20.91 9.10 -9.77
CA GLU A 109 -22.09 9.84 -9.27
C GLU A 109 -21.80 11.32 -8.98
N LYS A 110 -20.61 11.65 -8.43
CA LYS A 110 -20.31 12.97 -7.89
C LYS A 110 -19.24 13.76 -8.64
N TYR A 111 -18.40 13.07 -9.43
CA TYR A 111 -17.22 13.68 -10.04
C TYR A 111 -17.10 13.38 -11.55
N ASN A 112 -18.23 13.09 -12.22
CA ASN A 112 -18.30 12.84 -13.66
C ASN A 112 -17.31 11.75 -14.14
N GLY A 113 -17.15 10.67 -13.37
CA GLY A 113 -16.27 9.54 -13.69
C GLY A 113 -14.78 9.85 -13.57
N LYS A 114 -14.38 10.91 -12.88
CA LYS A 114 -12.98 11.30 -12.66
C LYS A 114 -12.64 11.33 -11.17
N LEU A 115 -11.36 11.13 -10.84
CA LEU A 115 -10.88 11.39 -9.50
C LEU A 115 -10.76 12.90 -9.25
N PRO A 116 -11.10 13.39 -8.04
CA PRO A 116 -10.80 14.76 -7.65
C PRO A 116 -9.31 15.07 -7.74
N CYS A 117 -8.98 16.34 -7.95
CA CYS A 117 -7.61 16.79 -8.14
C CYS A 117 -6.87 17.10 -6.83
N THR A 118 -7.60 17.36 -5.73
CA THR A 118 -7.01 17.79 -4.47
C THR A 118 -6.95 16.66 -3.44
N LYS A 119 -5.92 16.69 -2.59
CA LYS A 119 -5.76 15.71 -1.50
C LYS A 119 -6.97 15.70 -0.57
N GLU A 120 -7.53 16.88 -0.29
CA GLU A 120 -8.67 17.09 0.61
C GLU A 120 -9.95 16.41 0.10
N GLU A 121 -10.19 16.49 -1.20
CA GLU A 121 -11.35 15.84 -1.83
C GLU A 121 -11.12 14.33 -2.00
N LEU A 122 -9.93 13.92 -2.39
CA LEU A 122 -9.56 12.51 -2.49
C LEU A 122 -9.73 11.76 -1.16
N LEU A 123 -9.45 12.41 -0.02
CA LEU A 123 -9.63 11.82 1.32
C LEU A 123 -11.08 11.52 1.67
N LYS A 124 -12.05 12.09 0.98
CA LYS A 124 -13.49 11.84 1.19
C LYS A 124 -13.92 10.53 0.52
N LEU A 125 -13.14 10.00 -0.43
CA LEU A 125 -13.48 8.83 -1.20
C LEU A 125 -13.21 7.51 -0.45
N PRO A 126 -14.05 6.49 -0.62
CA PRO A 126 -13.88 5.19 0.02
C PRO A 126 -12.53 4.54 -0.30
N GLY A 127 -11.79 4.14 0.74
CA GLY A 127 -10.52 3.42 0.60
C GLY A 127 -9.32 4.26 0.18
N ILE A 128 -9.48 5.56 0.00
CA ILE A 128 -8.38 6.49 -0.24
C ILE A 128 -7.91 7.09 1.08
N GLY A 129 -6.75 6.63 1.56
CA GLY A 129 -6.10 7.16 2.74
C GLY A 129 -5.12 8.30 2.44
N PRO A 130 -4.52 8.91 3.50
CA PRO A 130 -3.62 10.06 3.37
C PRO A 130 -2.46 9.86 2.38
N TYR A 131 -1.86 8.67 2.38
CA TYR A 131 -0.81 8.31 1.44
C TYR A 131 -1.32 8.29 -0.01
N THR A 132 -2.37 7.53 -0.29
CA THR A 132 -2.91 7.38 -1.66
C THR A 132 -3.42 8.72 -2.20
N ALA A 133 -4.11 9.52 -1.35
CA ALA A 133 -4.54 10.86 -1.71
C ALA A 133 -3.35 11.77 -2.05
N GLY A 134 -2.28 11.74 -1.23
CA GLY A 134 -1.05 12.49 -1.49
C GLY A 134 -0.35 12.06 -2.77
N ALA A 135 -0.28 10.76 -3.05
CA ALA A 135 0.33 10.22 -4.26
C ALA A 135 -0.43 10.67 -5.52
N ILE A 136 -1.76 10.50 -5.56
CA ILE A 136 -2.58 10.94 -6.70
C ILE A 136 -2.47 12.46 -6.88
N ALA A 137 -2.69 13.23 -5.83
CA ALA A 137 -2.70 14.69 -5.90
C ALA A 137 -1.35 15.27 -6.34
N SER A 138 -0.23 14.71 -5.86
CA SER A 138 1.09 15.23 -6.21
C SER A 138 1.62 14.69 -7.54
N ILE A 139 1.46 13.40 -7.82
CA ILE A 139 2.06 12.79 -9.01
C ILE A 139 1.25 13.12 -10.27
N ALA A 140 -0.07 12.99 -10.22
CA ALA A 140 -0.94 13.26 -11.36
C ALA A 140 -1.27 14.74 -11.52
N ASN A 141 -1.60 15.42 -10.41
CA ASN A 141 -2.16 16.77 -10.46
C ASN A 141 -1.17 17.88 -10.04
N GLY A 142 0.06 17.52 -9.65
CA GLY A 142 1.08 18.50 -9.28
C GLY A 142 0.75 19.32 -8.03
N GLN A 143 -0.18 18.86 -7.18
CA GLN A 143 -0.44 19.52 -5.90
C GLN A 143 0.77 19.37 -4.97
N ARG A 144 1.21 20.49 -4.36
CA ARG A 144 2.35 20.50 -3.45
C ARG A 144 1.97 19.91 -2.10
N VAL A 145 1.86 18.58 -2.05
CA VAL A 145 1.53 17.78 -0.86
C VAL A 145 2.41 16.54 -0.78
N SER A 146 2.64 16.05 0.42
CA SER A 146 3.41 14.83 0.66
C SER A 146 2.61 13.56 0.42
N ALA A 147 3.31 12.48 0.03
CA ALA A 147 2.82 11.12 -0.03
C ALA A 147 3.71 10.23 0.87
N VAL A 148 3.27 9.98 2.10
CA VAL A 148 4.09 9.32 3.13
C VAL A 148 3.71 7.85 3.27
N ASP A 149 4.50 6.96 2.65
CA ASP A 149 4.38 5.51 2.76
C ASP A 149 5.42 4.92 3.75
N GLY A 150 5.49 3.61 3.84
CA GLY A 150 6.48 2.92 4.67
C GLY A 150 7.94 3.14 4.23
N ASN A 151 8.19 3.43 2.95
CA ASN A 151 9.51 3.76 2.44
C ASN A 151 9.90 5.17 2.87
N VAL A 152 9.01 6.13 2.70
CA VAL A 152 9.21 7.53 3.11
C VAL A 152 9.45 7.61 4.62
N ILE A 153 8.63 6.93 5.44
CA ILE A 153 8.84 6.84 6.90
C ILE A 153 10.25 6.33 7.21
N ARG A 154 10.72 5.28 6.54
CA ARG A 154 12.05 4.71 6.77
C ARG A 154 13.16 5.68 6.35
N VAL A 155 13.05 6.29 5.18
CA VAL A 155 14.03 7.26 4.69
C VAL A 155 14.15 8.43 5.65
N PHE A 156 13.03 9.03 6.04
CA PHE A 156 13.03 10.18 6.95
C PHE A 156 13.44 9.82 8.39
N SER A 157 13.07 8.64 8.88
CA SER A 157 13.57 8.17 10.18
C SER A 157 15.09 8.06 10.20
N ARG A 158 15.71 7.62 9.11
CA ARG A 158 17.16 7.56 8.97
C ARG A 158 17.77 8.93 8.73
N LEU A 159 17.19 9.71 7.84
CA LEU A 159 17.69 11.05 7.48
C LEU A 159 17.82 11.95 8.72
N TYR A 160 16.83 11.89 9.62
CA TYR A 160 16.78 12.70 10.85
C TYR A 160 17.11 11.89 12.11
N ASN A 161 17.63 10.66 11.97
CA ASN A 161 18.04 9.80 13.09
C ASN A 161 16.94 9.63 14.17
N ILE A 162 15.69 9.37 13.77
CA ILE A 162 14.52 9.23 14.66
C ILE A 162 14.48 7.82 15.24
N PHE A 163 14.68 7.70 16.55
CA PHE A 163 14.69 6.43 17.29
C PHE A 163 13.36 6.06 17.93
N GLU A 164 12.41 6.97 17.94
CA GLU A 164 11.08 6.75 18.49
C GLU A 164 10.32 5.71 17.65
N ASP A 165 9.38 5.03 18.30
CA ASP A 165 8.53 4.03 17.67
C ASP A 165 7.62 4.64 16.59
N VAL A 166 7.95 4.38 15.32
CA VAL A 166 7.19 4.90 14.17
C VAL A 166 5.78 4.31 14.05
N THR A 167 5.37 3.38 14.89
CA THR A 167 3.98 2.92 14.94
C THR A 167 3.07 3.89 15.70
N LYS A 168 3.64 4.77 16.53
CA LYS A 168 2.91 5.80 17.29
C LYS A 168 2.44 6.92 16.36
N THR A 169 1.20 7.35 16.56
CA THR A 169 0.59 8.44 15.76
C THR A 169 1.36 9.76 15.86
N SER A 170 1.90 10.09 17.05
CA SER A 170 2.71 11.30 17.26
C SER A 170 3.97 11.30 16.41
N VAL A 171 4.69 10.17 16.36
CA VAL A 171 5.92 10.03 15.58
C VAL A 171 5.62 10.07 14.07
N LYS A 172 4.53 9.44 13.63
CA LYS A 172 4.08 9.56 12.23
C LYS A 172 3.81 11.00 11.84
N LYS A 173 3.07 11.75 12.65
CA LYS A 173 2.81 13.17 12.41
C LYS A 173 4.08 14.02 12.40
N GLN A 174 5.05 13.71 13.27
CA GLN A 174 6.36 14.36 13.24
C GLN A 174 7.08 14.11 11.90
N ILE A 175 7.12 12.86 11.43
CA ILE A 175 7.73 12.51 10.15
C ILE A 175 6.97 13.18 9.00
N GLU A 176 5.64 13.16 8.98
CA GLU A 176 4.83 13.85 7.99
C GLU A 176 5.16 15.34 7.91
N LYS A 177 5.30 16.01 9.07
CA LYS A 177 5.71 17.41 9.14
C LYS A 177 7.09 17.63 8.51
N LEU A 178 8.08 16.81 8.83
CA LEU A 178 9.41 16.88 8.24
C LEU A 178 9.39 16.68 6.72
N VAL A 179 8.56 15.76 6.23
CA VAL A 179 8.35 15.57 4.78
C VAL A 179 7.72 16.81 4.16
N ASP A 180 6.68 17.37 4.77
CA ASP A 180 5.99 18.58 4.26
C ASP A 180 6.93 19.79 4.22
N GLU A 181 7.80 19.97 5.23
CA GLU A 181 8.82 21.01 5.27
C GLU A 181 9.90 20.82 4.18
N SER A 182 10.12 19.59 3.74
CA SER A 182 11.10 19.25 2.71
C SER A 182 10.58 19.32 1.27
N LEU A 183 9.29 19.62 1.06
CA LEU A 183 8.70 19.62 -0.28
C LEU A 183 9.30 20.73 -1.18
N PRO A 184 9.65 20.40 -2.45
CA PRO A 184 10.15 21.36 -3.42
C PRO A 184 9.04 22.26 -4.01
N SER A 185 9.35 22.92 -5.11
CA SER A 185 8.36 23.67 -5.90
C SER A 185 7.26 22.76 -6.46
N LYS A 186 6.16 23.38 -6.92
CA LYS A 186 5.02 22.67 -7.50
C LYS A 186 5.40 21.88 -8.76
N GLU A 187 6.34 22.36 -9.52
CA GLU A 187 6.81 21.75 -10.77
C GLU A 187 7.60 20.46 -10.51
N GLU A 188 8.28 20.38 -9.37
CA GLU A 188 9.16 19.29 -9.00
C GLU A 188 8.49 18.25 -8.07
N ILE A 189 7.31 18.55 -7.51
CA ILE A 189 6.68 17.73 -6.47
C ILE A 189 6.41 16.29 -6.90
N SER A 190 6.01 16.08 -8.17
CA SER A 190 5.76 14.75 -8.71
C SER A 190 7.04 13.90 -8.70
N TYR A 191 8.15 14.48 -9.15
CA TYR A 191 9.46 13.80 -9.14
C TYR A 191 9.96 13.53 -7.73
N TYR A 192 9.82 14.50 -6.85
CA TYR A 192 10.30 14.43 -5.47
C TYR A 192 9.64 13.31 -4.67
N ASN A 193 8.30 13.25 -4.66
CA ASN A 193 7.58 12.20 -3.94
C ASN A 193 7.94 10.80 -4.48
N GLN A 194 8.02 10.66 -5.79
CA GLN A 194 8.45 9.41 -6.42
C GLN A 194 9.91 9.08 -6.08
N ALA A 195 10.79 10.07 -6.06
CA ALA A 195 12.21 9.90 -5.76
C ALA A 195 12.45 9.36 -4.35
N ILE A 196 11.74 9.87 -3.34
CA ILE A 196 11.87 9.36 -1.96
C ILE A 196 11.38 7.91 -1.86
N MET A 197 10.23 7.60 -2.50
CA MET A 197 9.71 6.23 -2.53
C MET A 197 10.70 5.27 -3.20
N GLU A 198 11.26 5.68 -4.33
CA GLU A 198 12.21 4.88 -5.11
C GLU A 198 13.55 4.72 -4.39
N LEU A 199 14.05 5.78 -3.74
CA LEU A 199 15.22 5.72 -2.86
C LEU A 199 15.01 4.68 -1.75
N GLY A 200 13.84 4.69 -1.12
CA GLY A 200 13.48 3.69 -0.12
C GLY A 200 13.41 2.27 -0.68
N ALA A 201 12.92 2.10 -1.90
CA ALA A 201 12.78 0.80 -2.52
C ALA A 201 14.12 0.20 -3.02
N LEU A 202 15.04 1.02 -3.51
CA LEU A 202 16.26 0.56 -4.20
C LEU A 202 17.53 0.69 -3.36
N ILE A 203 17.67 1.76 -2.58
CA ILE A 203 18.91 2.14 -1.88
C ILE A 203 18.73 2.04 -0.36
N CYS A 204 17.80 2.80 0.20
CA CYS A 204 17.53 2.86 1.63
C CYS A 204 16.60 1.71 2.06
N ILE A 205 16.94 0.48 1.65
CA ILE A 205 16.17 -0.74 1.90
C ILE A 205 16.10 -1.11 3.39
N PRO A 206 15.12 -1.94 3.84
CA PRO A 206 14.93 -2.25 5.26
C PRO A 206 16.14 -2.86 5.94
N LYS A 207 16.73 -3.88 5.33
CA LYS A 207 17.93 -4.57 5.84
C LYS A 207 19.12 -4.25 4.94
N ASN A 208 20.29 -4.00 5.54
CA ASN A 208 21.52 -3.70 4.83
C ASN A 208 21.36 -2.59 3.76
N PRO A 209 20.98 -1.36 4.16
CA PRO A 209 20.82 -0.25 3.23
C PRO A 209 22.13 0.04 2.49
N ARG A 210 22.02 0.39 1.21
CA ARG A 210 23.15 0.63 0.31
C ARG A 210 23.65 2.07 0.43
N CYS A 211 24.12 2.45 1.63
CA CYS A 211 24.47 3.84 1.95
C CYS A 211 25.59 4.39 1.06
N GLU A 212 26.47 3.55 0.53
CA GLU A 212 27.56 3.97 -0.37
C GLU A 212 27.05 4.48 -1.73
N LEU A 213 25.86 4.01 -2.14
CA LEU A 213 25.20 4.40 -3.39
C LEU A 213 24.14 5.50 -3.18
N CYS A 214 23.98 5.99 -1.93
CA CYS A 214 22.90 6.92 -1.59
C CYS A 214 23.22 8.35 -2.06
N PRO A 215 22.41 8.95 -2.96
CA PRO A 215 22.65 10.29 -3.49
C PRO A 215 22.56 11.37 -2.42
N VAL A 216 21.87 11.09 -1.33
CA VAL A 216 21.63 12.02 -0.23
C VAL A 216 22.36 11.64 1.06
N LYS A 217 23.37 10.76 1.00
CA LYS A 217 24.16 10.30 2.15
C LYS A 217 24.72 11.47 2.99
N LYS A 218 25.20 12.52 2.33
CA LYS A 218 25.80 13.68 3.02
C LYS A 218 24.83 14.52 3.86
N TYR A 219 23.52 14.27 3.72
CA TYR A 219 22.46 14.92 4.50
C TYR A 219 21.86 13.99 5.55
N CYS A 220 22.37 12.76 5.68
CA CYS A 220 21.77 11.74 6.52
C CYS A 220 22.49 11.65 7.87
N ASP A 221 21.72 11.81 8.95
CA ASP A 221 22.21 11.77 10.34
C ASP A 221 22.15 10.38 10.97
N ALA A 222 21.69 9.34 10.23
CA ALA A 222 21.59 7.99 10.78
C ALA A 222 22.94 7.46 11.24
N LYS A 223 23.08 7.23 12.56
CA LYS A 223 24.26 6.59 13.16
C LYS A 223 24.28 5.09 12.93
N ASP A 224 23.12 4.45 13.04
CA ASP A 224 22.90 3.04 12.71
C ASP A 224 21.65 2.89 11.81
N PRO A 225 21.82 2.97 10.49
CA PRO A 225 20.71 2.85 9.56
C PRO A 225 19.99 1.50 9.63
N GLY A 226 20.69 0.43 10.06
CA GLY A 226 20.14 -0.91 10.15
C GLY A 226 19.05 -1.05 11.21
N SER A 227 19.14 -0.31 12.32
CA SER A 227 18.17 -0.31 13.42
C SER A 227 16.94 0.55 13.16
N LEU A 228 16.97 1.45 12.17
CA LEU A 228 15.89 2.40 11.87
C LEU A 228 15.08 1.98 10.62
N PRO A 229 13.76 2.23 10.62
CA PRO A 229 12.95 2.83 11.69
C PRO A 229 12.67 1.84 12.83
N TYR A 230 12.69 2.31 14.06
CA TYR A 230 12.34 1.48 15.20
C TYR A 230 10.82 1.21 15.23
N LYS A 231 10.48 -0.05 15.47
CA LYS A 231 9.09 -0.51 15.65
C LYS A 231 9.04 -1.41 16.87
N ALA A 232 8.17 -1.09 17.83
CA ALA A 232 7.92 -1.97 18.94
C ALA A 232 7.44 -3.35 18.47
N LYS A 233 7.79 -4.39 19.25
CA LYS A 233 7.33 -5.76 18.95
C LYS A 233 5.81 -5.80 18.95
N LYS A 234 5.22 -6.38 17.90
CA LYS A 234 3.78 -6.62 17.82
C LYS A 234 3.36 -7.61 18.91
N LYS A 235 2.13 -7.45 19.42
CA LYS A 235 1.50 -8.48 20.23
C LYS A 235 1.42 -9.81 19.46
N ALA A 236 1.48 -10.92 20.19
CA ALA A 236 1.26 -12.24 19.60
C ALA A 236 -0.10 -12.27 18.86
N ARG A 237 -0.17 -13.03 17.78
CA ARG A 237 -1.41 -13.24 17.05
C ARG A 237 -2.37 -14.06 17.89
N LYS A 238 -3.67 -13.82 17.72
CA LYS A 238 -4.71 -14.70 18.26
C LYS A 238 -4.67 -16.01 17.46
N ILE A 239 -4.69 -17.14 18.15
CA ILE A 239 -4.84 -18.45 17.50
C ILE A 239 -6.32 -18.82 17.51
N GLU A 240 -6.85 -19.22 16.38
CA GLU A 240 -8.21 -19.74 16.21
C GLU A 240 -8.12 -21.14 15.61
N TYR A 241 -8.78 -22.09 16.27
CA TYR A 241 -8.90 -23.47 15.80
C TYR A 241 -10.16 -23.59 14.96
N LYS A 242 -10.03 -24.20 13.79
CA LYS A 242 -11.12 -24.40 12.82
C LYS A 242 -11.18 -25.86 12.40
N HIS A 243 -12.38 -26.41 12.28
CA HIS A 243 -12.60 -27.66 11.62
C HIS A 243 -13.44 -27.41 10.36
N LEU A 244 -12.94 -27.83 9.19
CA LEU A 244 -13.57 -27.59 7.91
C LEU A 244 -14.12 -28.89 7.34
N TYR A 245 -15.37 -28.88 6.87
CA TYR A 245 -15.99 -30.00 6.19
C TYR A 245 -16.02 -29.72 4.68
N ILE A 246 -15.27 -30.55 3.91
CA ILE A 246 -15.18 -30.44 2.46
C ILE A 246 -16.13 -31.48 1.86
N LEU A 247 -17.34 -31.05 1.54
CA LEU A 247 -18.36 -31.93 0.99
C LEU A 247 -18.21 -32.01 -0.53
N VAL A 248 -18.11 -33.24 -1.03
CA VAL A 248 -18.01 -33.56 -2.46
C VAL A 248 -19.15 -34.47 -2.88
N HIS A 249 -19.87 -34.08 -3.91
CA HIS A 249 -20.89 -34.90 -4.53
C HIS A 249 -20.88 -34.77 -6.06
N LYS A 250 -20.81 -35.86 -6.78
CA LYS A 250 -20.81 -35.89 -8.27
C LYS A 250 -19.85 -34.85 -8.90
N TYR A 251 -18.60 -34.86 -8.47
CA TYR A 251 -17.54 -33.91 -8.92
C TYR A 251 -17.79 -32.45 -8.58
N LYS A 252 -18.72 -32.11 -7.72
CA LYS A 252 -19.00 -30.79 -7.21
C LYS A 252 -18.56 -30.67 -5.76
N VAL A 253 -18.03 -29.52 -5.39
CA VAL A 253 -17.65 -29.21 -4.01
C VAL A 253 -18.66 -28.20 -3.44
N HIS A 254 -19.17 -28.47 -2.25
CA HIS A 254 -20.00 -27.50 -1.54
C HIS A 254 -19.14 -26.40 -0.95
N VAL A 255 -19.56 -25.16 -1.16
CA VAL A 255 -18.94 -23.97 -0.58
C VAL A 255 -20.01 -23.04 -0.05
N VAL A 256 -19.72 -22.38 1.06
CA VAL A 256 -20.61 -21.40 1.69
C VAL A 256 -20.06 -20.00 1.52
N LYS A 257 -20.93 -19.03 1.27
CA LYS A 257 -20.55 -17.62 1.23
C LYS A 257 -20.41 -17.11 2.66
N ARG A 258 -19.26 -16.57 3.00
CA ARG A 258 -19.00 -15.96 4.30
C ARG A 258 -19.82 -14.67 4.46
N ALA A 259 -20.09 -14.32 5.71
CA ALA A 259 -20.76 -13.05 6.05
C ALA A 259 -20.03 -11.83 5.45
N ASP A 260 -20.75 -10.73 5.26
CA ASP A 260 -20.20 -9.51 4.67
C ASP A 260 -19.26 -8.74 5.61
N THR A 261 -19.06 -9.23 6.84
CA THR A 261 -18.16 -8.66 7.86
C THR A 261 -17.19 -9.74 8.36
N GLY A 262 -16.06 -9.29 8.93
CA GLY A 262 -15.04 -10.20 9.48
C GLY A 262 -13.97 -10.60 8.46
N LEU A 263 -13.21 -11.63 8.82
CA LEU A 263 -12.08 -12.13 8.01
C LEU A 263 -12.60 -12.88 6.78
N LEU A 264 -12.05 -12.55 5.60
CA LEU A 264 -12.47 -13.07 4.30
C LEU A 264 -13.95 -12.81 3.98
N ALA A 265 -14.49 -11.68 4.44
CA ALA A 265 -15.89 -11.28 4.27
C ALA A 265 -16.36 -11.30 2.81
N GLY A 266 -17.51 -12.01 2.59
CA GLY A 266 -18.15 -12.14 1.28
C GLY A 266 -17.43 -13.07 0.29
N LEU A 267 -16.34 -13.74 0.69
CA LEU A 267 -15.69 -14.79 -0.08
C LEU A 267 -16.34 -16.17 0.22
N TYR A 268 -16.15 -17.10 -0.69
CA TYR A 268 -16.59 -18.49 -0.48
C TYR A 268 -15.52 -19.28 0.30
N GLY A 269 -15.99 -20.22 1.13
CA GLY A 269 -15.13 -21.12 1.90
C GLY A 269 -15.84 -22.44 2.17
N PHE A 270 -15.16 -23.38 2.81
CA PHE A 270 -15.75 -24.63 3.26
C PHE A 270 -16.57 -24.40 4.52
N ASP A 271 -17.54 -25.30 4.78
CA ASP A 271 -18.39 -25.23 5.95
C ASP A 271 -17.60 -25.60 7.22
N GLU A 272 -17.94 -24.97 8.34
CA GLU A 272 -17.43 -25.29 9.68
C GLU A 272 -18.43 -26.17 10.45
N THR A 273 -19.64 -26.41 9.88
CA THR A 273 -20.67 -27.21 10.46
C THR A 273 -20.57 -28.65 9.96
N LYS A 274 -20.55 -29.61 10.89
CA LYS A 274 -20.51 -31.04 10.54
C LYS A 274 -21.79 -31.45 9.80
N PRO A 275 -21.69 -32.10 8.63
CA PRO A 275 -22.85 -32.61 7.89
C PRO A 275 -23.60 -33.67 8.68
N GLU A 276 -24.93 -33.70 8.52
CA GLU A 276 -25.77 -34.72 9.18
C GLU A 276 -25.62 -36.10 8.57
N HIS A 277 -25.41 -36.18 7.24
CA HIS A 277 -25.28 -37.45 6.52
C HIS A 277 -23.96 -37.49 5.77
N ILE A 278 -23.12 -38.47 6.10
CA ILE A 278 -21.82 -38.72 5.48
C ILE A 278 -21.76 -40.19 5.14
N ILE A 279 -21.50 -40.54 3.88
CA ILE A 279 -21.32 -41.91 3.42
C ILE A 279 -19.91 -42.38 3.71
N GLU A 280 -18.92 -41.53 3.40
CA GLU A 280 -17.52 -41.80 3.61
C GLU A 280 -16.81 -40.51 4.03
N SER A 281 -15.80 -40.62 4.88
CA SER A 281 -14.99 -39.45 5.30
C SER A 281 -13.52 -39.81 5.40
N ILE A 282 -12.68 -38.80 5.06
CA ILE A 282 -11.23 -38.89 5.10
C ILE A 282 -10.70 -37.68 5.84
N GLU A 283 -9.96 -37.90 6.92
CA GLU A 283 -9.26 -36.82 7.62
C GLU A 283 -8.07 -36.33 6.78
N LEU A 284 -7.99 -35.04 6.58
CA LEU A 284 -6.90 -34.41 5.85
C LEU A 284 -5.79 -33.95 6.80
N LYS A 285 -4.59 -33.70 6.25
CA LYS A 285 -3.49 -33.19 7.04
C LYS A 285 -3.82 -31.80 7.59
N PRO A 286 -3.53 -31.53 8.88
CA PRO A 286 -3.69 -30.21 9.47
C PRO A 286 -2.94 -29.14 8.70
N TYR A 287 -3.50 -27.94 8.66
CA TYR A 287 -2.88 -26.79 7.98
C TYR A 287 -2.98 -25.53 8.83
N ILE A 288 -1.90 -24.74 8.86
CA ILE A 288 -1.88 -23.45 9.55
C ILE A 288 -1.87 -22.34 8.52
N HIS A 289 -2.84 -21.45 8.58
CA HIS A 289 -2.86 -20.22 7.78
C HIS A 289 -2.64 -18.99 8.65
N ILE A 290 -1.66 -18.18 8.28
CA ILE A 290 -1.23 -17.01 9.06
C ILE A 290 -1.71 -15.74 8.38
N PHE A 291 -2.64 -15.04 9.05
CA PHE A 291 -3.05 -13.69 8.70
C PHE A 291 -2.25 -12.64 9.48
N SER A 292 -2.48 -11.36 9.20
CA SER A 292 -1.76 -10.27 9.87
C SER A 292 -1.99 -10.21 11.39
N HIS A 293 -3.17 -10.60 11.88
CA HIS A 293 -3.59 -10.45 13.29
C HIS A 293 -4.13 -11.74 13.94
N VAL A 294 -4.33 -12.81 13.16
CA VAL A 294 -4.82 -14.11 13.61
C VAL A 294 -4.13 -15.23 12.88
N GLU A 295 -4.00 -16.37 13.51
CA GLU A 295 -3.57 -17.64 12.91
C GLU A 295 -4.72 -18.63 12.98
N TRP A 296 -5.07 -19.25 11.86
CA TRP A 296 -6.00 -20.35 11.82
C TRP A 296 -5.23 -21.66 11.83
N HIS A 297 -5.46 -22.46 12.86
CA HIS A 297 -5.04 -23.85 12.94
C HIS A 297 -6.23 -24.70 12.51
N MET A 298 -6.12 -25.31 11.34
CA MET A 298 -7.24 -25.93 10.65
C MET A 298 -7.06 -27.42 10.55
N ASP A 299 -8.04 -28.16 11.02
CA ASP A 299 -8.28 -29.55 10.65
C ASP A 299 -9.36 -29.59 9.58
N ALA A 300 -9.34 -30.58 8.70
CA ALA A 300 -10.36 -30.72 7.67
C ALA A 300 -10.72 -32.17 7.40
N THR A 301 -12.00 -32.40 7.22
CA THR A 301 -12.56 -33.72 6.84
C THR A 301 -13.15 -33.60 5.44
N LEU A 302 -12.68 -34.44 4.52
CA LEU A 302 -13.30 -34.64 3.22
C LEU A 302 -14.51 -35.61 3.43
N CYS A 303 -15.70 -35.17 3.02
CA CYS A 303 -16.95 -35.90 3.16
C CYS A 303 -17.55 -36.19 1.79
N ILE A 304 -17.95 -37.44 1.57
CA ILE A 304 -18.58 -37.94 0.35
C ILE A 304 -19.98 -38.44 0.67
#